data_310caca9ed5446df13e573d33bf28461
#
_entry.id   310caca9ed5446df13e573d33bf28461
#
_cell.length_a   1.000
_cell.length_b   1.000
_cell.length_c   1.000
_cell.angle_alpha   90.00
_cell.angle_beta   90.00
_cell.angle_gamma   90.00
#
_symmetry.space_group_name_H-M   'P 1'
#
loop_
_entity.id
_entity.type
_entity.pdbx_description
1 polymer ?
#
loop_
_entity_poly.entity_id
_entity_poly.type
_entity_poly.pdbx_seq_one_letter_code
_entity_poly.pdbx_strand_id
1 'polypeptide(L)'
;MLSKQWAGWLLAASLGLGGFGIAAASVADAHSGHVDPRPAAASPGAARAAARYGGGAGRNAPKPIPVSGKDRVYTADQTSNTVSVIDPSANRTLGTIALGDQRLGAGLSPQYTGDVDVHGLAFSPVTKRLAVVSITSNTVDIVDTATNKVVNHTDVGRASHEGSFTADGKQFWVADRGRDTVTVVDAVHGGVLASIPVGAGPSKVVMSPDGKLAYVNHISLAEVTVVKVATHRPVDHITGLGDAFSSDEAISPDGKELWAVHKRVGKVSVIDLTHDKVTSVLTTGPDSNHPQFADTPQGKFVYLTVGGLDETLSFRRTDSGVPDATTAPATVIHDNGHAPHGIWPSGDGSRLYVGLEKSDKVDVIDTATNKVTGTIPIGQEPQAVVYAPLAAPAGSAAHLGSQGLDEQARNVPTTLPDGTAGETLDPVKGRALEATVRPVNGLDMIQLQARGLKPKTTYQAFSAGADGRKAAVVSFSTDANGNAPMVLAFSAFDGRSISLAVKNAGVAKATSFQLNRMHSGSANGAVTATDLLYCDCC
;
A
#
# COMPACT_ATOMS: atom_id res chain seq x y z
N MET A 1 -54.76 -26.55 -25.01
CA MET A 1 -54.51 -25.76 -26.25
C MET A 1 -53.29 -24.93 -26.05
N LEU A 2 -52.34 -25.15 -26.94
CA LEU A 2 -51.14 -24.36 -27.30
C LEU A 2 -50.00 -24.22 -26.28
N SER A 3 -49.09 -25.13 -26.49
CA SER A 3 -47.65 -25.08 -26.26
C SER A 3 -46.93 -23.92 -26.98
N LYS A 4 -45.88 -23.33 -26.38
CA LYS A 4 -44.73 -22.83 -27.15
C LYS A 4 -43.48 -23.02 -26.35
N GLN A 5 -42.62 -23.88 -26.89
CA GLN A 5 -41.23 -24.14 -26.60
C GLN A 5 -40.39 -22.88 -26.91
N TRP A 6 -39.40 -22.60 -26.07
CA TRP A 6 -38.25 -21.81 -26.48
C TRP A 6 -37.00 -22.69 -26.42
N ALA A 7 -36.44 -22.88 -27.59
CA ALA A 7 -35.22 -23.65 -27.83
C ALA A 7 -34.00 -22.85 -27.42
N GLY A 8 -33.07 -23.51 -26.70
CA GLY A 8 -31.78 -22.96 -26.36
C GLY A 8 -30.84 -22.92 -27.56
N TRP A 9 -29.98 -21.93 -27.58
CA TRP A 9 -28.78 -21.94 -28.41
C TRP A 9 -27.57 -22.18 -27.51
N LEU A 10 -27.06 -23.41 -27.58
CA LEU A 10 -25.72 -23.79 -27.11
C LEU A 10 -24.74 -23.43 -28.23
N LEU A 11 -23.91 -22.43 -28.02
CA LEU A 11 -22.73 -22.23 -28.86
C LEU A 11 -21.58 -23.05 -28.27
N ALA A 12 -21.29 -24.16 -28.87
CA ALA A 12 -20.05 -24.91 -28.63
C ALA A 12 -18.92 -24.24 -29.42
N ALA A 13 -18.01 -23.57 -28.72
CA ALA A 13 -16.75 -23.15 -29.31
C ALA A 13 -15.70 -24.22 -29.02
N SER A 14 -15.39 -25.06 -30.03
CA SER A 14 -14.22 -25.93 -30.03
C SER A 14 -12.97 -25.09 -30.26
N LEU A 15 -12.13 -24.93 -29.24
CA LEU A 15 -10.78 -24.39 -29.42
C LEU A 15 -9.79 -25.53 -29.60
N GLY A 16 -9.26 -25.57 -30.82
CA GLY A 16 -8.18 -26.47 -31.20
C GLY A 16 -6.88 -26.15 -30.47
N LEU A 17 -6.21 -27.21 -30.06
CA LEU A 17 -4.86 -27.19 -29.52
C LEU A 17 -3.87 -26.72 -30.58
N GLY A 18 -3.35 -25.52 -30.45
CA GLY A 18 -2.18 -25.03 -31.15
C GLY A 18 -1.24 -24.41 -30.14
N GLY A 19 -0.12 -25.10 -29.88
CA GLY A 19 0.90 -24.59 -28.98
C GLY A 19 1.57 -23.34 -29.55
N PHE A 20 1.47 -22.24 -28.85
CA PHE A 20 2.34 -21.08 -29.03
C PHE A 20 3.07 -20.80 -27.73
N GLY A 21 4.37 -21.03 -27.77
CA GLY A 21 5.29 -20.50 -26.78
C GLY A 21 5.26 -18.97 -26.85
N ILE A 22 4.81 -18.32 -25.79
CA ILE A 22 4.96 -16.87 -25.67
C ILE A 22 6.36 -16.63 -25.12
N ALA A 23 7.27 -16.29 -26.02
CA ALA A 23 8.51 -15.63 -25.66
C ALA A 23 8.15 -14.25 -25.12
N ALA A 24 8.61 -13.93 -23.90
CA ALA A 24 8.59 -12.58 -23.39
C ALA A 24 9.44 -11.70 -24.33
N ALA A 25 8.79 -10.96 -25.19
CA ALA A 25 9.44 -9.91 -25.96
C ALA A 25 9.58 -8.69 -25.04
N SER A 26 10.83 -8.36 -24.73
CA SER A 26 11.21 -7.05 -24.24
C SER A 26 10.73 -6.01 -25.25
N VAL A 27 9.85 -5.12 -24.84
CA VAL A 27 9.53 -3.92 -25.61
C VAL A 27 10.66 -2.93 -25.36
N ALA A 28 11.70 -3.03 -26.17
CA ALA A 28 12.65 -1.97 -26.43
C ALA A 28 12.53 -1.63 -27.92
N ASP A 29 12.54 -0.33 -28.20
CA ASP A 29 12.67 0.30 -29.51
C ASP A 29 11.44 0.38 -30.42
N ALA A 30 10.78 1.53 -30.32
CA ALA A 30 10.32 2.27 -31.49
C ALA A 30 10.15 3.75 -31.15
N HIS A 31 11.26 4.50 -31.09
CA HIS A 31 11.28 5.93 -31.48
C HIS A 31 12.71 6.35 -31.73
N SER A 32 13.22 6.01 -32.92
CA SER A 32 14.39 6.66 -33.53
C SER A 32 13.94 7.96 -34.17
N GLY A 33 14.00 9.05 -33.43
CA GLY A 33 13.96 10.40 -33.97
C GLY A 33 15.28 11.07 -33.62
N HIS A 34 16.13 11.26 -34.64
CA HIS A 34 17.34 12.06 -34.55
C HIS A 34 17.03 13.44 -33.98
N VAL A 35 17.67 13.79 -32.87
CA VAL A 35 17.81 15.17 -32.42
C VAL A 35 19.28 15.43 -32.12
N ASP A 36 19.83 16.40 -32.83
CA ASP A 36 21.16 16.97 -32.76
C ASP A 36 21.55 17.37 -31.33
N PRO A 37 22.76 17.09 -30.83
CA PRO A 37 23.19 17.50 -29.49
C PRO A 37 23.57 18.98 -29.50
N ARG A 38 22.67 19.84 -29.01
CA ARG A 38 23.07 21.17 -28.58
C ARG A 38 23.59 21.11 -27.14
N PRO A 39 24.64 21.88 -26.81
CA PRO A 39 25.19 21.87 -25.46
C PRO A 39 24.14 22.38 -24.45
N ALA A 40 23.98 21.64 -23.36
CA ALA A 40 23.08 21.98 -22.27
C ALA A 40 23.47 23.34 -21.68
N ALA A 41 22.62 24.32 -21.85
CA ALA A 41 22.69 25.56 -21.09
C ALA A 41 22.37 25.24 -19.62
N ALA A 42 23.23 25.71 -18.72
CA ALA A 42 23.03 25.58 -17.26
C ALA A 42 21.62 26.01 -16.90
N SER A 43 20.86 25.14 -16.25
CA SER A 43 19.48 25.40 -15.89
C SER A 43 19.36 26.56 -14.87
N PRO A 44 18.39 27.46 -15.04
CA PRO A 44 18.17 28.61 -14.15
C PRO A 44 17.62 28.23 -12.75
N GLY A 45 17.64 26.93 -12.39
CA GLY A 45 16.98 26.43 -11.17
C GLY A 45 17.61 26.90 -9.85
N ALA A 46 18.94 26.97 -9.80
CA ALA A 46 19.64 27.27 -8.55
C ALA A 46 19.41 28.69 -7.98
N ALA A 47 19.15 29.66 -8.83
CA ALA A 47 18.89 31.05 -8.39
C ALA A 47 17.43 31.29 -7.97
N ARG A 48 16.50 30.41 -8.31
CA ARG A 48 15.07 30.51 -7.97
C ARG A 48 14.71 29.84 -6.63
N ALA A 49 15.46 28.82 -6.20
CA ALA A 49 15.23 28.14 -4.93
C ALA A 49 15.40 29.07 -3.72
N ALA A 50 16.45 29.89 -3.72
CA ALA A 50 16.71 30.86 -2.64
C ALA A 50 15.62 31.96 -2.50
N ALA A 51 14.88 32.24 -3.56
CA ALA A 51 13.79 33.23 -3.52
C ALA A 51 12.43 32.65 -3.04
N ARG A 52 12.30 31.31 -2.96
CA ARG A 52 11.04 30.66 -2.58
C ARG A 52 10.84 30.52 -1.08
N TYR A 53 11.92 30.54 -0.30
CA TYR A 53 11.90 30.39 1.16
C TYR A 53 12.46 31.61 1.90
N GLY A 54 12.24 32.80 1.35
CA GLY A 54 12.54 34.08 2.02
C GLY A 54 11.85 34.15 3.37
N GLY A 55 12.66 34.09 4.41
CA GLY A 55 12.37 33.99 5.81
C GLY A 55 11.09 34.65 6.32
N GLY A 56 10.19 33.85 6.73
CA GLY A 56 9.21 34.14 7.74
C GLY A 56 9.73 33.64 9.07
N ALA A 57 10.47 34.47 9.81
CA ALA A 57 10.83 34.16 11.17
C ALA A 57 9.58 33.91 12.01
N GLY A 58 9.54 32.72 12.68
CA GLY A 58 8.78 32.54 13.91
C GLY A 58 7.27 32.51 13.80
N ARG A 59 6.69 31.57 13.02
CA ARG A 59 5.41 31.02 13.44
C ARG A 59 5.72 29.95 14.48
N ASN A 60 5.27 30.19 15.71
CA ASN A 60 5.31 29.20 16.79
C ASN A 60 4.84 27.86 16.21
N ALA A 61 5.64 26.81 16.34
CA ALA A 61 5.20 25.47 16.01
C ALA A 61 3.83 25.24 16.67
N PRO A 62 2.82 24.70 15.98
CA PRO A 62 1.53 24.45 16.57
C PRO A 62 1.73 23.66 17.86
N LYS A 63 1.06 24.08 18.94
CA LYS A 63 1.15 23.37 20.23
C LYS A 63 0.72 21.92 20.00
N PRO A 64 1.42 20.94 20.59
CA PRO A 64 1.01 19.55 20.52
C PRO A 64 -0.45 19.41 20.98
N ILE A 65 -1.25 18.67 20.21
CA ILE A 65 -2.65 18.39 20.54
C ILE A 65 -2.68 17.06 21.28
N PRO A 66 -2.94 17.04 22.60
CA PRO A 66 -2.98 15.79 23.37
C PRO A 66 -4.03 14.83 22.81
N VAL A 67 -3.70 13.52 22.84
CA VAL A 67 -4.62 12.46 22.41
C VAL A 67 -5.93 12.53 23.20
N SER A 68 -7.05 12.52 22.50
CA SER A 68 -8.39 12.67 23.08
C SER A 68 -9.41 11.73 22.45
N GLY A 69 -10.54 11.50 23.12
CA GLY A 69 -11.67 10.73 22.56
C GLY A 69 -12.36 11.39 21.35
N LYS A 70 -11.97 12.61 20.98
CA LYS A 70 -12.42 13.29 19.75
C LYS A 70 -11.54 12.99 18.55
N ASP A 71 -10.36 12.39 18.76
CA ASP A 71 -9.47 12.00 17.70
C ASP A 71 -9.89 10.64 17.13
N ARG A 72 -9.42 10.35 15.96
CA ARG A 72 -9.57 9.04 15.32
C ARG A 72 -8.25 8.60 14.71
N VAL A 73 -8.04 7.30 14.67
CA VAL A 73 -7.10 6.67 13.75
C VAL A 73 -7.93 5.88 12.75
N TYR A 74 -7.62 6.05 11.49
CA TYR A 74 -8.24 5.32 10.39
C TYR A 74 -7.22 4.41 9.73
N THR A 75 -7.64 3.20 9.35
CA THR A 75 -6.87 2.29 8.49
C THR A 75 -7.64 1.98 7.23
N ALA A 76 -6.93 1.87 6.10
CA ALA A 76 -7.49 1.38 4.85
C ALA A 76 -7.27 -0.13 4.80
N ASP A 77 -8.33 -0.91 4.84
CA ASP A 77 -8.28 -2.36 4.99
C ASP A 77 -8.63 -3.02 3.65
N GLN A 78 -7.59 -3.37 2.90
CA GLN A 78 -7.67 -3.72 1.48
C GLN A 78 -8.54 -4.94 1.20
N THR A 79 -8.32 -6.05 1.91
CA THR A 79 -9.06 -7.31 1.69
C THR A 79 -10.52 -7.22 2.13
N SER A 80 -10.82 -6.52 3.21
CA SER A 80 -12.19 -6.35 3.67
C SER A 80 -12.96 -5.23 2.98
N ASN A 81 -12.32 -4.40 2.15
CA ASN A 81 -12.89 -3.22 1.51
C ASN A 81 -13.53 -2.27 2.52
N THR A 82 -12.83 -2.01 3.62
CA THR A 82 -13.32 -1.19 4.73
C THR A 82 -12.32 -0.12 5.13
N VAL A 83 -12.81 0.84 5.90
CA VAL A 83 -11.97 1.71 6.72
C VAL A 83 -12.26 1.41 8.18
N SER A 84 -11.28 0.93 8.93
CA SER A 84 -11.43 0.79 10.39
C SER A 84 -11.34 2.14 11.07
N VAL A 85 -12.14 2.32 12.11
CA VAL A 85 -12.21 3.53 12.92
C VAL A 85 -11.81 3.20 14.35
N ILE A 86 -10.72 3.80 14.81
CA ILE A 86 -10.13 3.54 16.12
C ILE A 86 -10.28 4.79 17.00
N ASP A 87 -10.62 4.58 18.27
CA ASP A 87 -10.52 5.57 19.35
C ASP A 87 -9.12 5.51 19.96
N PRO A 88 -8.23 6.46 19.69
CA PRO A 88 -6.87 6.44 20.21
C PRO A 88 -6.79 6.70 21.72
N SER A 89 -7.80 7.30 22.32
CA SER A 89 -7.81 7.54 23.77
C SER A 89 -8.04 6.26 24.58
N ALA A 90 -8.72 5.29 23.98
CA ALA A 90 -9.02 3.98 24.57
C ALA A 90 -8.23 2.84 23.91
N ASN A 91 -7.47 3.11 22.84
CA ASN A 91 -6.77 2.12 22.01
C ASN A 91 -7.71 0.96 21.62
N ARG A 92 -8.86 1.29 21.06
CA ARG A 92 -9.85 0.29 20.65
C ARG A 92 -10.53 0.66 19.34
N THR A 93 -10.86 -0.35 18.56
CA THR A 93 -11.68 -0.20 17.37
C THR A 93 -13.12 0.14 17.75
N LEU A 94 -13.69 1.14 17.06
CA LEU A 94 -15.10 1.53 17.19
C LEU A 94 -16.00 0.77 16.22
N GLY A 95 -15.44 0.33 15.09
CA GLY A 95 -16.12 -0.37 14.00
C GLY A 95 -15.47 -0.05 12.66
N THR A 96 -16.13 -0.44 11.58
CA THR A 96 -15.65 -0.23 10.21
C THR A 96 -16.67 0.53 9.36
N ILE A 97 -16.17 1.29 8.39
CA ILE A 97 -16.94 1.88 7.29
C ILE A 97 -16.78 0.93 6.11
N ALA A 98 -17.86 0.24 5.71
CA ALA A 98 -17.84 -0.62 4.54
C ALA A 98 -18.01 0.23 3.27
N LEU A 99 -17.08 0.12 2.32
CA LEU A 99 -17.13 0.78 1.02
C LEU A 99 -17.49 -0.19 -0.10
N GLY A 100 -17.16 -1.44 0.05
CA GLY A 100 -17.51 -2.53 -0.86
C GLY A 100 -17.73 -3.84 -0.13
N ASP A 101 -18.21 -4.85 -0.87
CA ASP A 101 -18.41 -6.19 -0.32
C ASP A 101 -17.08 -6.92 -0.12
N GLN A 102 -16.96 -7.63 1.00
CA GLN A 102 -15.87 -8.56 1.26
C GLN A 102 -16.13 -9.91 0.55
N ARG A 103 -16.15 -9.94 -0.76
CA ARG A 103 -16.41 -11.16 -1.55
C ARG A 103 -15.35 -11.37 -2.60
N LEU A 104 -15.07 -12.64 -2.91
CA LEU A 104 -14.25 -12.97 -4.07
C LEU A 104 -14.80 -12.32 -5.36
N GLY A 105 -16.12 -12.21 -5.48
CA GLY A 105 -16.79 -11.53 -6.59
C GLY A 105 -16.48 -10.04 -6.71
N ALA A 106 -16.08 -9.36 -5.62
CA ALA A 106 -15.74 -7.94 -5.65
C ALA A 106 -14.54 -7.67 -6.59
N GLY A 107 -13.51 -8.50 -6.56
CA GLY A 107 -12.38 -8.40 -7.48
C GLY A 107 -12.71 -8.74 -8.93
N LEU A 108 -13.81 -9.48 -9.17
CA LEU A 108 -14.23 -9.90 -10.52
C LEU A 108 -15.25 -8.96 -11.15
N SER A 109 -16.06 -8.27 -10.33
CA SER A 109 -17.15 -7.41 -10.80
C SER A 109 -17.35 -6.21 -9.88
N PRO A 110 -16.38 -5.30 -9.78
CA PRO A 110 -16.41 -4.19 -8.82
C PRO A 110 -17.60 -3.25 -9.01
N GLN A 111 -18.10 -3.10 -10.21
CA GLN A 111 -19.27 -2.24 -10.50
C GLN A 111 -20.57 -2.69 -9.83
N TYR A 112 -20.63 -3.92 -9.32
CA TYR A 112 -21.83 -4.46 -8.64
C TYR A 112 -21.63 -4.65 -7.13
N THR A 113 -20.42 -4.40 -6.62
CA THR A 113 -20.05 -4.77 -5.24
C THR A 113 -19.52 -3.59 -4.43
N GLY A 114 -19.51 -2.39 -5.03
CA GLY A 114 -18.90 -1.20 -4.46
C GLY A 114 -17.40 -1.14 -4.70
N ASP A 115 -16.68 -0.51 -3.78
CA ASP A 115 -15.24 -0.31 -3.90
C ASP A 115 -14.44 -1.59 -3.67
N VAL A 116 -13.29 -1.67 -4.33
CA VAL A 116 -12.37 -2.80 -4.27
C VAL A 116 -10.94 -2.29 -4.07
N ASP A 117 -10.22 -2.95 -3.17
CA ASP A 117 -8.85 -2.62 -2.75
C ASP A 117 -8.76 -1.22 -2.13
N VAL A 118 -9.45 -1.05 -1.00
CA VAL A 118 -9.37 0.17 -0.16
C VAL A 118 -7.94 0.31 0.37
N HIS A 119 -7.24 1.37 -0.05
CA HIS A 119 -5.79 1.47 0.12
C HIS A 119 -5.30 2.80 0.68
N GLY A 120 -5.46 3.90 -0.05
CA GLY A 120 -4.93 5.21 0.32
C GLY A 120 -5.83 6.00 1.25
N LEU A 121 -5.26 6.72 2.22
CA LEU A 121 -6.00 7.59 3.14
C LEU A 121 -5.36 8.97 3.26
N ALA A 122 -6.19 9.99 3.38
CA ALA A 122 -5.76 11.31 3.84
C ALA A 122 -6.88 11.99 4.64
N PHE A 123 -6.51 12.80 5.64
CA PHE A 123 -7.45 13.55 6.45
C PHE A 123 -7.24 15.06 6.30
N SER A 124 -8.33 15.79 6.10
CA SER A 124 -8.33 17.24 6.13
C SER A 124 -8.77 17.76 7.52
N PRO A 125 -7.88 18.37 8.30
CA PRO A 125 -8.25 18.91 9.60
C PRO A 125 -9.15 20.16 9.49
N VAL A 126 -9.18 20.80 8.31
CA VAL A 126 -9.99 22.01 8.04
C VAL A 126 -11.45 21.63 7.79
N THR A 127 -11.69 20.68 6.90
CA THR A 127 -13.04 20.30 6.48
C THR A 127 -13.60 19.12 7.26
N LYS A 128 -12.77 18.44 8.08
CA LYS A 128 -13.13 17.19 8.79
C LYS A 128 -13.60 16.13 7.81
N ARG A 129 -12.87 15.97 6.73
CA ARG A 129 -13.09 14.96 5.70
C ARG A 129 -11.93 13.99 5.65
N LEU A 130 -12.27 12.73 5.46
CA LEU A 130 -11.33 11.66 5.14
C LEU A 130 -11.49 11.34 3.66
N ALA A 131 -10.42 11.37 2.89
CA ALA A 131 -10.38 10.81 1.55
C ALA A 131 -9.91 9.37 1.64
N VAL A 132 -10.58 8.49 0.91
CA VAL A 132 -10.29 7.07 0.78
C VAL A 132 -10.09 6.74 -0.68
N VAL A 133 -8.96 6.13 -1.02
CA VAL A 133 -8.63 5.72 -2.38
C VAL A 133 -8.78 4.21 -2.48
N SER A 134 -9.53 3.75 -3.47
CA SER A 134 -9.70 2.32 -3.77
C SER A 134 -9.08 2.00 -5.13
N ILE A 135 -8.01 1.18 -5.12
CA ILE A 135 -7.12 1.02 -6.29
C ILE A 135 -7.81 0.32 -7.45
N THR A 136 -8.45 -0.83 -7.21
CA THR A 136 -9.01 -1.65 -8.28
C THR A 136 -10.30 -1.06 -8.84
N SER A 137 -11.15 -0.46 -8.02
CA SER A 137 -12.33 0.28 -8.48
C SER A 137 -11.98 1.62 -9.13
N ASN A 138 -10.77 2.16 -8.90
CA ASN A 138 -10.33 3.47 -9.39
C ASN A 138 -11.22 4.61 -8.89
N THR A 139 -11.44 4.66 -7.59
CA THR A 139 -12.37 5.59 -6.95
C THR A 139 -11.71 6.36 -5.81
N VAL A 140 -12.25 7.54 -5.55
CA VAL A 140 -11.99 8.32 -4.35
C VAL A 140 -13.30 8.61 -3.67
N ASP A 141 -13.44 8.14 -2.43
CA ASP A 141 -14.53 8.47 -1.55
C ASP A 141 -14.14 9.55 -0.56
N ILE A 142 -15.04 10.50 -0.36
CA ILE A 142 -14.90 11.53 0.69
C ILE A 142 -15.89 11.18 1.81
N VAL A 143 -15.34 10.90 3.00
CA VAL A 143 -16.11 10.53 4.19
C VAL A 143 -16.20 11.73 5.14
N ASP A 144 -17.38 11.97 5.66
CA ASP A 144 -17.61 12.88 6.79
C ASP A 144 -17.24 12.17 8.10
N THR A 145 -16.20 12.64 8.78
CA THR A 145 -15.67 11.96 9.96
C THR A 145 -16.55 12.06 11.20
N ALA A 146 -17.46 13.01 11.26
CA ALA A 146 -18.41 13.12 12.38
C ALA A 146 -19.53 12.07 12.29
N THR A 147 -19.91 11.70 11.06
CA THR A 147 -21.00 10.76 10.77
C THR A 147 -20.54 9.42 10.22
N ASN A 148 -19.29 9.29 9.80
CA ASN A 148 -18.72 8.11 9.12
C ASN A 148 -19.44 7.74 7.83
N LYS A 149 -20.04 8.71 7.15
CA LYS A 149 -20.73 8.50 5.87
C LYS A 149 -19.92 8.98 4.70
N VAL A 150 -19.92 8.23 3.61
CA VAL A 150 -19.47 8.71 2.31
C VAL A 150 -20.41 9.85 1.89
N VAL A 151 -19.83 11.01 1.60
CA VAL A 151 -20.56 12.21 1.16
C VAL A 151 -20.32 12.54 -0.31
N ASN A 152 -19.21 12.09 -0.87
CA ASN A 152 -18.90 12.16 -2.30
C ASN A 152 -18.19 10.89 -2.72
N HIS A 153 -18.50 10.43 -3.93
CA HIS A 153 -17.83 9.33 -4.62
C HIS A 153 -17.40 9.83 -6.01
N THR A 154 -16.17 9.57 -6.41
CA THR A 154 -15.60 10.07 -7.67
C THR A 154 -14.76 9.00 -8.34
N ASP A 155 -15.12 8.67 -9.59
CA ASP A 155 -14.25 7.88 -10.45
C ASP A 155 -13.01 8.70 -10.83
N VAL A 156 -11.82 8.11 -10.72
CA VAL A 156 -10.54 8.76 -10.98
C VAL A 156 -9.71 8.01 -12.03
N GLY A 157 -8.43 8.27 -12.13
CA GLY A 157 -7.55 7.58 -13.06
C GLY A 157 -7.36 6.10 -12.71
N ARG A 158 -6.67 5.37 -13.60
CA ARG A 158 -6.44 3.94 -13.42
C ARG A 158 -5.36 3.67 -12.37
N ALA A 159 -5.61 2.70 -11.50
CA ALA A 159 -4.71 2.28 -10.43
C ALA A 159 -4.29 3.47 -9.56
N SER A 160 -5.27 4.28 -9.14
CA SER A 160 -5.04 5.40 -8.23
C SER A 160 -4.57 4.87 -6.89
N HIS A 161 -3.56 5.51 -6.27
CA HIS A 161 -2.89 4.90 -5.12
C HIS A 161 -2.99 5.77 -3.86
N GLU A 162 -2.22 6.85 -3.77
CA GLU A 162 -2.24 7.71 -2.58
C GLU A 162 -2.22 9.20 -2.95
N GLY A 163 -2.69 10.01 -2.01
CA GLY A 163 -2.81 11.43 -2.26
C GLY A 163 -2.95 12.29 -1.02
N SER A 164 -3.11 13.59 -1.25
CA SER A 164 -3.22 14.60 -0.20
C SER A 164 -4.28 15.64 -0.50
N PHE A 165 -4.88 16.18 0.58
CA PHE A 165 -5.71 17.38 0.47
C PHE A 165 -4.87 18.63 0.27
N THR A 166 -5.42 19.62 -0.45
CA THR A 166 -4.92 20.99 -0.40
C THR A 166 -5.08 21.57 1.00
N ALA A 167 -4.31 22.61 1.32
CA ALA A 167 -4.29 23.21 2.66
C ALA A 167 -5.67 23.73 3.13
N ASP A 168 -6.56 24.11 2.21
CA ASP A 168 -7.93 24.53 2.51
C ASP A 168 -8.93 23.34 2.56
N GLY A 169 -8.48 22.13 2.26
CA GLY A 169 -9.27 20.91 2.26
C GLY A 169 -10.32 20.80 1.15
N LYS A 170 -10.27 21.68 0.12
CA LYS A 170 -11.28 21.71 -0.93
C LYS A 170 -10.96 20.78 -2.10
N GLN A 171 -9.71 20.48 -2.32
CA GLN A 171 -9.27 19.54 -3.36
C GLN A 171 -8.55 18.38 -2.71
N PHE A 172 -8.72 17.20 -3.28
CA PHE A 172 -7.91 16.03 -3.01
C PHE A 172 -7.16 15.65 -4.30
N TRP A 173 -5.85 15.52 -4.21
CA TRP A 173 -4.98 15.17 -5.32
C TRP A 173 -4.54 13.73 -5.16
N VAL A 174 -4.76 12.89 -6.16
CA VAL A 174 -4.42 11.47 -6.13
C VAL A 174 -3.54 11.09 -7.31
N ALA A 175 -2.53 10.25 -7.06
CA ALA A 175 -1.63 9.72 -8.07
C ALA A 175 -2.25 8.52 -8.79
N ASP A 176 -2.32 8.56 -10.12
CA ASP A 176 -2.88 7.51 -10.97
C ASP A 176 -1.76 6.74 -11.66
N ARG A 177 -1.30 5.65 -11.06
CA ARG A 177 -0.16 4.83 -11.54
C ARG A 177 -0.30 4.37 -12.99
N GLY A 178 -1.51 4.03 -13.40
CA GLY A 178 -1.80 3.48 -14.72
C GLY A 178 -2.18 4.52 -15.78
N ARG A 179 -2.05 5.82 -15.47
CA ARG A 179 -2.35 6.92 -16.38
C ARG A 179 -1.27 7.98 -16.47
N ASP A 180 -0.22 7.87 -15.68
CA ASP A 180 0.88 8.84 -15.62
C ASP A 180 0.39 10.26 -15.29
N THR A 181 -0.67 10.35 -14.48
CA THR A 181 -1.33 11.59 -14.11
C THR A 181 -1.55 11.69 -12.61
N VAL A 182 -1.76 12.92 -12.16
CA VAL A 182 -2.39 13.20 -10.87
C VAL A 182 -3.80 13.72 -11.15
N THR A 183 -4.82 13.05 -10.61
CA THR A 183 -6.20 13.52 -10.68
C THR A 183 -6.49 14.46 -9.51
N VAL A 184 -7.11 15.62 -9.82
CA VAL A 184 -7.58 16.60 -8.83
C VAL A 184 -9.07 16.42 -8.66
N VAL A 185 -9.50 16.01 -7.47
CA VAL A 185 -10.90 15.78 -7.10
C VAL A 185 -11.44 17.00 -6.32
N ASP A 186 -12.67 17.43 -6.64
CA ASP A 186 -13.42 18.37 -5.78
C ASP A 186 -13.89 17.62 -4.52
N ALA A 187 -13.23 17.88 -3.40
CA ALA A 187 -13.54 17.21 -2.15
C ALA A 187 -14.82 17.74 -1.46
N VAL A 188 -15.41 18.80 -1.99
CA VAL A 188 -16.63 19.41 -1.45
C VAL A 188 -17.86 18.93 -2.20
N HIS A 189 -17.81 18.89 -3.53
CA HIS A 189 -18.97 18.59 -4.36
C HIS A 189 -18.86 17.25 -5.11
N GLY A 190 -17.68 16.64 -5.10
CA GLY A 190 -17.36 15.46 -5.92
C GLY A 190 -16.99 15.82 -7.35
N GLY A 191 -16.47 14.85 -8.08
CA GLY A 191 -16.07 14.98 -9.48
C GLY A 191 -14.62 15.45 -9.67
N VAL A 192 -14.15 15.30 -10.91
CA VAL A 192 -12.76 15.62 -11.30
C VAL A 192 -12.67 17.07 -11.77
N LEU A 193 -11.77 17.83 -11.14
CA LEU A 193 -11.46 19.23 -11.52
C LEU A 193 -10.36 19.33 -12.57
N ALA A 194 -9.36 18.44 -12.51
CA ALA A 194 -8.22 18.44 -13.43
C ALA A 194 -7.54 17.06 -13.45
N SER A 195 -6.82 16.80 -14.53
CA SER A 195 -5.86 15.70 -14.66
C SER A 195 -4.52 16.31 -15.08
N ILE A 196 -3.47 16.07 -14.30
CA ILE A 196 -2.16 16.70 -14.45
C ILE A 196 -1.16 15.64 -14.92
N PRO A 197 -0.63 15.70 -16.13
CA PRO A 197 0.46 14.82 -16.57
C PRO A 197 1.72 15.09 -15.73
N VAL A 198 2.32 14.03 -15.15
CA VAL A 198 3.48 14.16 -14.24
C VAL A 198 4.65 13.22 -14.59
N GLY A 199 4.45 12.24 -15.42
CA GLY A 199 5.46 11.23 -15.77
C GLY A 199 5.02 9.82 -15.37
N ALA A 200 5.81 8.81 -15.76
CA ALA A 200 5.41 7.41 -15.68
C ALA A 200 5.26 6.89 -14.25
N GLY A 201 4.10 6.33 -13.97
CA GLY A 201 3.80 5.62 -12.73
C GLY A 201 3.84 6.48 -11.47
N PRO A 202 3.13 7.61 -11.37
CA PRO A 202 3.05 8.38 -10.14
C PRO A 202 2.42 7.54 -9.03
N SER A 203 2.94 7.62 -7.81
CA SER A 203 2.54 6.72 -6.72
C SER A 203 1.85 7.43 -5.56
N LYS A 204 2.40 8.51 -5.09
CA LYS A 204 1.84 9.32 -4.00
C LYS A 204 1.96 10.80 -4.32
N VAL A 205 1.09 11.59 -3.74
CA VAL A 205 1.17 13.06 -3.77
C VAL A 205 1.27 13.56 -2.35
N VAL A 206 2.29 14.35 -2.04
CA VAL A 206 2.39 15.08 -0.77
C VAL A 206 2.45 16.59 -1.01
N MET A 207 1.75 17.36 -0.18
CA MET A 207 1.73 18.81 -0.29
C MET A 207 2.83 19.45 0.54
N SER A 208 3.46 20.52 0.03
CA SER A 208 4.30 21.36 0.87
C SER A 208 3.49 21.96 2.03
N PRO A 209 4.08 22.17 3.23
CA PRO A 209 3.35 22.72 4.38
C PRO A 209 2.75 24.11 4.14
N ASP A 210 3.29 24.88 3.18
CA ASP A 210 2.74 26.16 2.77
C ASP A 210 1.64 26.05 1.69
N GLY A 211 1.33 24.83 1.24
CA GLY A 211 0.29 24.52 0.26
C GLY A 211 0.56 24.99 -1.17
N LYS A 212 1.79 25.43 -1.50
CA LYS A 212 2.10 25.97 -2.83
C LYS A 212 2.58 24.95 -3.82
N LEU A 213 3.24 23.91 -3.34
CA LEU A 213 3.82 22.83 -4.16
C LEU A 213 3.24 21.49 -3.75
N ALA A 214 3.14 20.59 -4.71
CA ALA A 214 2.93 19.17 -4.51
C ALA A 214 4.14 18.42 -5.04
N TYR A 215 4.57 17.39 -4.33
CA TYR A 215 5.63 16.47 -4.71
C TYR A 215 4.99 15.15 -5.07
N VAL A 216 5.48 14.52 -6.14
CA VAL A 216 4.92 13.28 -6.68
C VAL A 216 6.06 12.32 -6.97
N ASN A 217 6.18 11.25 -6.22
CA ASN A 217 7.10 10.16 -6.50
C ASN A 217 6.54 9.20 -7.55
N HIS A 218 7.41 8.34 -8.09
CA HIS A 218 7.07 7.45 -9.20
C HIS A 218 7.53 6.01 -8.94
N ILE A 219 6.81 5.03 -9.50
CA ILE A 219 7.24 3.61 -9.50
C ILE A 219 7.98 3.20 -10.78
N SER A 220 8.13 4.10 -11.74
CA SER A 220 8.76 3.83 -13.03
C SER A 220 9.83 4.87 -13.42
N LEU A 221 10.06 5.89 -12.58
CA LEU A 221 11.04 6.95 -12.79
C LEU A 221 11.80 7.22 -11.50
N ALA A 222 13.14 7.35 -11.59
CA ALA A 222 13.99 7.69 -10.43
C ALA A 222 13.98 9.20 -10.16
N GLU A 223 12.78 9.78 -9.99
CA GLU A 223 12.59 11.21 -9.75
C GLU A 223 11.36 11.50 -8.89
N VAL A 224 11.29 12.72 -8.37
CA VAL A 224 10.08 13.33 -7.80
C VAL A 224 9.70 14.52 -8.67
N THR A 225 8.48 14.51 -9.20
CA THR A 225 7.93 15.65 -9.96
C THR A 225 7.39 16.71 -9.01
N VAL A 226 7.79 17.96 -9.20
CA VAL A 226 7.31 19.10 -8.40
C VAL A 226 6.21 19.82 -9.18
N VAL A 227 5.02 19.90 -8.60
CA VAL A 227 3.85 20.52 -9.23
C VAL A 227 3.45 21.78 -8.48
N LYS A 228 3.19 22.86 -9.21
CA LYS A 228 2.65 24.11 -8.63
C LYS A 228 1.14 23.97 -8.42
N VAL A 229 0.68 23.98 -7.17
CA VAL A 229 -0.72 23.75 -6.80
C VAL A 229 -1.66 24.77 -7.48
N ALA A 230 -1.34 26.05 -7.41
CA ALA A 230 -2.20 27.11 -7.95
C ALA A 230 -2.43 27.08 -9.48
N THR A 231 -1.58 26.36 -10.24
CA THR A 231 -1.66 26.32 -11.71
C THR A 231 -1.82 24.93 -12.26
N HIS A 232 -1.80 23.88 -11.40
CA HIS A 232 -1.87 22.48 -11.79
C HIS A 232 -0.80 22.12 -12.84
N ARG A 233 0.44 22.63 -12.71
CA ARG A 233 1.50 22.40 -13.69
C ARG A 233 2.77 21.91 -13.03
N PRO A 234 3.42 20.86 -13.57
CA PRO A 234 4.78 20.52 -13.22
C PRO A 234 5.71 21.73 -13.44
N VAL A 235 6.61 21.96 -12.51
CA VAL A 235 7.55 23.11 -12.54
C VAL A 235 8.99 22.70 -12.35
N ASP A 236 9.24 21.50 -11.82
CA ASP A 236 10.59 20.96 -11.60
C ASP A 236 10.58 19.44 -11.45
N HIS A 237 11.77 18.81 -11.52
CA HIS A 237 12.00 17.39 -11.31
C HIS A 237 13.24 17.18 -10.46
N ILE A 238 13.08 16.51 -9.31
CA ILE A 238 14.20 16.15 -8.43
C ILE A 238 14.66 14.76 -8.82
N THR A 239 15.85 14.66 -9.42
CA THR A 239 16.40 13.42 -9.97
C THR A 239 17.49 12.82 -9.08
N GLY A 240 17.93 11.58 -9.41
CA GLY A 240 19.01 10.92 -8.69
C GLY A 240 18.55 10.10 -7.49
N LEU A 241 17.30 9.69 -7.47
CA LEU A 241 16.78 8.73 -6.48
C LEU A 241 17.51 7.39 -6.56
N GLY A 242 17.53 6.67 -5.45
CA GLY A 242 18.24 5.39 -5.31
C GLY A 242 17.68 4.23 -6.11
N ASP A 243 16.46 4.35 -6.63
CA ASP A 243 15.80 3.38 -7.51
C ASP A 243 14.63 4.03 -8.24
N ALA A 244 14.25 3.48 -9.39
CA ALA A 244 13.10 3.96 -10.16
C ALA A 244 11.75 3.60 -9.51
N PHE A 245 11.70 2.56 -8.68
CA PHE A 245 10.50 2.17 -7.98
C PHE A 245 10.45 2.86 -6.62
N SER A 246 9.80 4.02 -6.54
CA SER A 246 9.49 4.71 -5.30
C SER A 246 8.00 4.56 -4.97
N SER A 247 7.68 3.74 -3.98
CA SER A 247 6.30 3.37 -3.64
C SER A 247 5.61 4.41 -2.78
N ASP A 248 6.34 5.04 -1.86
CA ASP A 248 5.81 5.98 -0.88
C ASP A 248 6.78 7.14 -0.63
N GLU A 249 6.25 8.23 -0.08
CA GLU A 249 7.03 9.39 0.32
C GLU A 249 6.36 10.18 1.45
N ALA A 250 7.17 10.89 2.23
CA ALA A 250 6.70 11.83 3.24
C ALA A 250 7.53 13.11 3.24
N ILE A 251 6.89 14.22 3.57
CA ILE A 251 7.52 15.53 3.70
C ILE A 251 7.59 15.96 5.17
N SER A 252 8.70 16.59 5.55
CA SER A 252 8.85 17.11 6.90
C SER A 252 7.89 18.25 7.21
N PRO A 253 7.46 18.41 8.48
CA PRO A 253 6.55 19.51 8.87
C PRO A 253 7.08 20.92 8.58
N ASP A 254 8.41 21.08 8.50
CA ASP A 254 9.06 22.34 8.13
C ASP A 254 9.26 22.52 6.62
N GLY A 255 8.88 21.52 5.81
CA GLY A 255 8.97 21.53 4.36
C GLY A 255 10.38 21.49 3.78
N LYS A 256 11.38 21.12 4.58
CA LYS A 256 12.79 21.15 4.15
C LYS A 256 13.32 19.80 3.67
N GLU A 257 12.64 18.74 4.01
CA GLU A 257 13.10 17.38 3.79
C GLU A 257 11.97 16.50 3.26
N LEU A 258 12.29 15.63 2.30
CA LEU A 258 11.38 14.62 1.78
C LEU A 258 12.11 13.28 1.74
N TRP A 259 11.44 12.23 2.20
CA TRP A 259 11.91 10.86 2.13
C TRP A 259 11.09 10.10 1.10
N ALA A 260 11.78 9.52 0.09
CA ALA A 260 11.17 8.70 -0.95
C ALA A 260 11.65 7.25 -0.80
N VAL A 261 10.71 6.33 -0.60
CA VAL A 261 11.01 4.93 -0.25
C VAL A 261 11.03 4.04 -1.48
N HIS A 262 12.02 3.17 -1.56
CA HIS A 262 12.25 2.21 -2.64
C HIS A 262 12.02 0.78 -2.14
N LYS A 263 10.75 0.37 -2.05
CA LYS A 263 10.30 -0.91 -1.44
C LYS A 263 11.05 -2.11 -2.01
N ARG A 264 11.18 -2.20 -3.34
CA ARG A 264 11.79 -3.37 -4.02
C ARG A 264 13.25 -3.60 -3.72
N VAL A 265 13.98 -2.55 -3.37
CA VAL A 265 15.43 -2.62 -3.10
C VAL A 265 15.79 -2.32 -1.65
N GLY A 266 14.79 -2.09 -0.79
CA GLY A 266 14.98 -1.84 0.64
C GLY A 266 15.82 -0.60 0.91
N LYS A 267 15.53 0.50 0.23
CA LYS A 267 16.26 1.78 0.33
C LYS A 267 15.33 2.95 0.51
N VAL A 268 15.90 4.08 0.94
CA VAL A 268 15.23 5.37 1.02
C VAL A 268 16.13 6.45 0.48
N SER A 269 15.62 7.30 -0.39
CA SER A 269 16.29 8.55 -0.81
C SER A 269 15.86 9.68 0.11
N VAL A 270 16.85 10.36 0.69
CA VAL A 270 16.68 11.56 1.51
C VAL A 270 16.93 12.77 0.63
N ILE A 271 15.95 13.68 0.57
CA ILE A 271 15.93 14.81 -0.33
C ILE A 271 15.92 16.12 0.48
N ASP A 272 16.87 16.99 0.22
CA ASP A 272 16.88 18.38 0.70
C ASP A 272 16.04 19.23 -0.25
N LEU A 273 14.85 19.66 0.21
CA LEU A 273 13.93 20.49 -0.55
C LEU A 273 14.31 21.97 -0.59
N THR A 274 15.34 22.39 0.14
CA THR A 274 15.86 23.75 0.04
C THR A 274 16.75 23.92 -1.18
N HIS A 275 17.31 22.81 -1.67
CA HIS A 275 18.19 22.77 -2.85
C HIS A 275 17.66 21.82 -3.94
N ASP A 276 16.51 21.20 -3.75
CA ASP A 276 15.88 20.21 -4.64
C ASP A 276 16.87 19.07 -5.03
N LYS A 277 17.51 18.46 -4.01
CA LYS A 277 18.61 17.54 -4.21
C LYS A 277 18.53 16.31 -3.30
N VAL A 278 18.81 15.12 -3.85
CA VAL A 278 19.08 13.92 -3.08
C VAL A 278 20.39 14.09 -2.33
N THR A 279 20.35 14.02 -1.01
CA THR A 279 21.54 14.17 -0.14
C THR A 279 22.12 12.82 0.26
N SER A 280 21.30 11.80 0.37
CA SER A 280 21.72 10.44 0.69
C SER A 280 20.73 9.39 0.24
N VAL A 281 21.21 8.15 0.12
CA VAL A 281 20.41 6.95 -0.10
C VAL A 281 20.76 5.96 1.00
N LEU A 282 19.80 5.70 1.89
CA LEU A 282 19.96 4.80 3.02
C LEU A 282 19.53 3.39 2.64
N THR A 283 20.24 2.38 3.12
CA THR A 283 19.78 0.98 3.08
C THR A 283 19.03 0.70 4.37
N THR A 284 17.78 0.30 4.27
CA THR A 284 16.84 0.21 5.39
C THR A 284 16.32 -1.20 5.63
N GLY A 285 16.16 -1.99 4.60
CA GLY A 285 15.71 -3.39 4.71
C GLY A 285 14.68 -3.76 3.66
N PRO A 286 14.41 -5.06 3.48
CA PRO A 286 13.46 -5.54 2.49
C PRO A 286 12.04 -5.06 2.81
N ASP A 287 11.28 -4.72 1.77
CA ASP A 287 9.91 -4.20 1.88
C ASP A 287 9.80 -2.98 2.82
N SER A 288 10.78 -2.06 2.75
CA SER A 288 10.63 -0.74 3.36
C SER A 288 9.41 -0.04 2.73
N ASN A 289 8.50 0.46 3.57
CA ASN A 289 7.21 0.96 3.11
C ASN A 289 7.03 2.45 3.38
N HIS A 290 6.37 2.81 4.48
CA HIS A 290 5.94 4.17 4.74
C HIS A 290 6.93 4.91 5.64
N PRO A 291 7.50 6.04 5.20
CA PRO A 291 8.19 6.97 6.07
C PRO A 291 7.18 7.93 6.69
N GLN A 292 7.40 8.36 7.92
CA GLN A 292 6.59 9.41 8.53
C GLN A 292 7.40 10.27 9.49
N PHE A 293 7.26 11.58 9.37
CA PHE A 293 7.89 12.54 10.26
C PHE A 293 7.10 12.70 11.55
N ALA A 294 7.79 12.77 12.68
CA ALA A 294 7.18 12.98 13.98
C ALA A 294 8.01 13.95 14.84
N ASP A 295 7.36 14.96 15.36
CA ASP A 295 7.88 15.79 16.45
C ASP A 295 7.41 15.13 17.75
N THR A 296 8.34 14.49 18.46
CA THR A 296 8.08 13.70 19.67
C THR A 296 8.59 14.45 20.92
N PRO A 297 8.21 14.02 22.13
CA PRO A 297 8.79 14.56 23.36
C PRO A 297 10.32 14.40 23.47
N GLN A 298 10.93 13.48 22.71
CA GLN A 298 12.37 13.22 22.69
C GLN A 298 13.11 13.94 21.55
N GLY A 299 12.39 14.69 20.72
CA GLY A 299 12.93 15.42 19.59
C GLY A 299 12.26 15.06 18.26
N LYS A 300 12.90 15.42 17.17
CA LYS A 300 12.39 15.22 15.81
C LYS A 300 12.91 13.91 15.24
N PHE A 301 12.01 13.11 14.70
CA PHE A 301 12.34 11.82 14.10
C PHE A 301 11.67 11.63 12.74
N VAL A 302 12.23 10.71 11.97
CA VAL A 302 11.53 10.01 10.89
C VAL A 302 11.40 8.56 11.32
N TYR A 303 10.21 8.03 11.25
CA TYR A 303 9.94 6.60 11.43
C TYR A 303 9.67 5.98 10.07
N LEU A 304 10.13 4.74 9.89
CA LEU A 304 10.02 4.00 8.65
C LEU A 304 9.63 2.56 8.95
N THR A 305 8.58 2.07 8.35
CA THR A 305 8.18 0.66 8.42
C THR A 305 8.99 -0.19 7.46
N VAL A 306 9.44 -1.37 7.92
CA VAL A 306 10.21 -2.35 7.15
C VAL A 306 9.51 -3.69 7.21
N GLY A 307 8.57 -3.90 6.27
CA GLY A 307 7.66 -5.04 6.28
C GLY A 307 8.34 -6.40 6.23
N GLY A 308 9.48 -6.50 5.54
CA GLY A 308 10.21 -7.76 5.44
C GLY A 308 11.04 -8.13 6.68
N LEU A 309 11.07 -7.28 7.72
CA LEU A 309 11.77 -7.53 8.98
C LEU A 309 10.84 -7.52 10.19
N ASP A 310 9.56 -7.19 10.01
CA ASP A 310 8.61 -6.94 11.08
C ASP A 310 9.11 -5.85 12.05
N GLU A 311 9.65 -4.76 11.47
CA GLU A 311 10.32 -3.71 12.22
C GLU A 311 9.86 -2.32 11.80
N THR A 312 9.82 -1.42 12.78
CA THR A 312 9.73 0.04 12.58
C THR A 312 11.05 0.68 12.98
N LEU A 313 11.71 1.35 12.06
CA LEU A 313 12.97 2.05 12.28
C LEU A 313 12.72 3.51 12.67
N SER A 314 13.52 4.06 13.58
CA SER A 314 13.53 5.50 13.88
C SER A 314 14.85 6.13 13.49
N PHE A 315 14.79 7.31 12.87
CA PHE A 315 15.96 8.11 12.51
C PHE A 315 15.82 9.49 13.16
N ARG A 316 16.85 9.91 13.89
CA ARG A 316 16.84 11.24 14.50
C ARG A 316 17.11 12.29 13.41
N ARG A 317 16.28 13.32 13.36
CA ARG A 317 16.54 14.51 12.55
C ARG A 317 17.41 15.48 13.33
N THR A 318 18.36 16.12 12.65
CA THR A 318 19.12 17.25 13.21
C THR A 318 18.30 18.55 13.12
N ASP A 319 18.68 19.57 13.88
CA ASP A 319 18.03 20.90 13.80
C ASP A 319 18.24 21.59 12.44
N SER A 320 19.27 21.18 11.69
CA SER A 320 19.48 21.61 10.30
C SER A 320 18.45 21.02 9.33
N GLY A 321 17.70 20.00 9.74
CA GLY A 321 16.65 19.39 8.95
C GLY A 321 17.13 18.32 7.95
N VAL A 322 18.42 18.06 7.87
CA VAL A 322 18.97 16.99 7.03
C VAL A 322 19.56 15.94 7.95
N PRO A 323 19.11 14.66 7.90
CA PRO A 323 19.71 13.59 8.68
C PRO A 323 21.19 13.47 8.30
N ASP A 324 22.01 13.13 9.27
CA ASP A 324 23.38 12.71 8.97
C ASP A 324 23.31 11.43 8.14
N ALA A 325 23.71 11.54 6.89
CA ALA A 325 23.58 10.49 5.87
C ALA A 325 24.33 9.19 6.23
N THR A 326 25.14 9.22 7.27
CA THR A 326 25.96 8.08 7.73
C THR A 326 25.32 7.32 8.89
N THR A 327 24.18 7.78 9.43
CA THR A 327 23.63 7.21 10.65
C THR A 327 22.77 5.98 10.38
N ALA A 328 23.12 4.91 11.07
CA ALA A 328 22.23 3.79 11.34
C ALA A 328 20.94 4.29 12.03
N PRO A 329 19.83 3.54 12.00
CA PRO A 329 18.64 3.88 12.76
C PRO A 329 19.01 4.16 14.23
N ALA A 330 18.41 5.21 14.80
CA ALA A 330 18.56 5.53 16.21
C ALA A 330 17.98 4.42 17.10
N THR A 331 16.91 3.78 16.64
CA THR A 331 16.26 2.64 17.29
C THR A 331 15.62 1.74 16.25
N VAL A 332 15.69 0.44 16.50
CA VAL A 332 14.91 -0.60 15.83
C VAL A 332 13.80 -1.01 16.79
N ILE A 333 12.57 -0.94 16.35
CA ILE A 333 11.38 -1.34 17.10
C ILE A 333 10.83 -2.60 16.45
N HIS A 334 10.74 -3.69 17.20
CA HIS A 334 10.11 -4.92 16.72
C HIS A 334 8.62 -4.81 16.91
N ASP A 335 7.86 -4.94 15.84
CA ASP A 335 6.40 -4.89 15.85
C ASP A 335 5.80 -6.21 16.38
N ASN A 336 4.58 -6.16 16.94
CA ASN A 336 3.88 -7.32 17.50
C ASN A 336 3.08 -8.12 16.45
N GLY A 337 3.49 -8.04 15.20
CA GLY A 337 2.86 -8.75 14.09
C GLY A 337 3.71 -8.62 12.83
N HIS A 338 3.12 -8.95 11.68
CA HIS A 338 3.87 -9.12 10.45
C HIS A 338 3.55 -8.05 9.43
N ALA A 339 4.60 -7.67 8.67
CA ALA A 339 4.59 -6.71 7.59
C ALA A 339 4.03 -5.33 8.02
N PRO A 340 4.73 -4.58 8.91
CA PRO A 340 4.36 -3.20 9.17
C PRO A 340 4.37 -2.39 7.87
N HIS A 341 3.27 -1.65 7.63
CA HIS A 341 3.02 -0.92 6.40
C HIS A 341 2.73 0.55 6.68
N GLY A 342 1.47 0.99 6.71
CA GLY A 342 1.09 2.37 7.00
C GLY A 342 1.47 2.78 8.43
N ILE A 343 1.93 4.03 8.59
CA ILE A 343 2.35 4.58 9.89
C ILE A 343 1.94 6.04 10.05
N TRP A 344 1.48 6.43 11.25
CA TRP A 344 1.15 7.82 11.53
C TRP A 344 1.35 8.18 13.00
N PRO A 345 1.94 9.36 13.34
CA PRO A 345 2.07 9.85 14.71
C PRO A 345 0.75 10.45 15.23
N SER A 346 0.55 10.39 16.55
CA SER A 346 -0.48 11.17 17.23
C SER A 346 -0.23 12.67 17.13
N GLY A 347 -1.26 13.47 17.35
CA GLY A 347 -1.17 14.94 17.26
C GLY A 347 -0.22 15.59 18.25
N ASP A 348 0.15 14.91 19.33
CA ASP A 348 1.14 15.34 20.32
C ASP A 348 2.50 14.63 20.14
N GLY A 349 2.64 13.77 19.15
CA GLY A 349 3.84 13.00 18.90
C GLY A 349 4.18 11.97 19.98
N SER A 350 3.31 11.72 20.94
CA SER A 350 3.55 10.77 22.05
C SER A 350 3.43 9.31 21.61
N ARG A 351 2.74 9.05 20.50
CA ARG A 351 2.46 7.71 19.99
C ARG A 351 2.62 7.63 18.48
N LEU A 352 2.90 6.42 18.00
CA LEU A 352 2.74 6.04 16.59
C LEU A 352 1.69 4.94 16.49
N TYR A 353 0.99 4.92 15.38
CA TYR A 353 0.08 3.86 14.99
C TYR A 353 0.64 3.22 13.74
N VAL A 354 0.87 1.89 13.78
CA VAL A 354 1.50 1.12 12.71
C VAL A 354 0.55 0.01 12.28
N GLY A 355 0.13 0.02 11.02
CA GLY A 355 -0.68 -1.03 10.42
C GLY A 355 0.17 -2.27 10.14
N LEU A 356 -0.29 -3.45 10.57
CA LEU A 356 0.38 -4.74 10.37
C LEU A 356 -0.37 -5.50 9.28
N GLU A 357 0.07 -5.35 8.03
CA GLU A 357 -0.59 -5.82 6.82
C GLU A 357 -0.97 -7.30 6.88
N LYS A 358 -0.06 -8.16 7.35
CA LYS A 358 -0.27 -9.61 7.44
C LYS A 358 -0.79 -10.11 8.79
N SER A 359 -1.25 -9.18 9.64
CA SER A 359 -1.77 -9.52 10.99
C SER A 359 -3.13 -8.90 11.28
N ASP A 360 -3.65 -8.04 10.39
CA ASP A 360 -4.95 -7.38 10.52
C ASP A 360 -5.08 -6.62 11.85
N LYS A 361 -4.03 -5.89 12.21
CA LYS A 361 -3.90 -5.18 13.48
C LYS A 361 -3.19 -3.85 13.30
N VAL A 362 -3.30 -3.01 14.32
CA VAL A 362 -2.50 -1.78 14.47
C VAL A 362 -1.71 -1.87 15.77
N ASP A 363 -0.40 -1.69 15.71
CA ASP A 363 0.43 -1.48 16.87
C ASP A 363 0.40 -0.02 17.31
N VAL A 364 0.42 0.17 18.64
CA VAL A 364 0.56 1.47 19.29
C VAL A 364 1.95 1.53 19.92
N ILE A 365 2.81 2.38 19.38
CA ILE A 365 4.18 2.55 19.85
C ILE A 365 4.26 3.82 20.70
N ASP A 366 4.78 3.74 21.90
CA ASP A 366 5.14 4.87 22.73
C ASP A 366 6.47 5.46 22.26
N THR A 367 6.47 6.74 21.83
CA THR A 367 7.64 7.39 21.23
C THR A 367 8.69 7.78 22.27
N ALA A 368 8.34 7.85 23.57
CA ALA A 368 9.30 8.13 24.64
C ALA A 368 10.20 6.94 24.91
N THR A 369 9.67 5.74 24.75
CA THR A 369 10.38 4.48 25.03
C THR A 369 10.72 3.69 23.78
N ASN A 370 10.13 4.03 22.62
CA ASN A 370 10.18 3.27 21.37
C ASN A 370 9.78 1.81 21.57
N LYS A 371 8.67 1.58 22.29
CA LYS A 371 8.13 0.24 22.55
C LYS A 371 6.68 0.15 22.15
N VAL A 372 6.28 -1.01 21.64
CA VAL A 372 4.87 -1.35 21.45
C VAL A 372 4.19 -1.46 22.81
N THR A 373 3.14 -0.70 23.01
CA THR A 373 2.37 -0.61 24.27
C THR A 373 0.97 -1.19 24.14
N GLY A 374 0.52 -1.47 22.93
CA GLY A 374 -0.77 -2.09 22.65
C GLY A 374 -0.87 -2.50 21.21
N THR A 375 -1.77 -3.45 20.94
CA THR A 375 -2.08 -3.93 19.60
C THR A 375 -3.60 -4.00 19.44
N ILE A 376 -4.15 -3.41 18.41
CA ILE A 376 -5.58 -3.19 18.20
C ILE A 376 -6.03 -4.01 16.99
N PRO A 377 -7.02 -4.93 17.11
CA PRO A 377 -7.58 -5.62 15.96
C PRO A 377 -8.40 -4.65 15.09
N ILE A 378 -8.29 -4.81 13.77
CA ILE A 378 -8.95 -3.98 12.75
C ILE A 378 -9.48 -4.86 11.62
N GLY A 379 -9.95 -4.25 10.52
CA GLY A 379 -10.28 -4.94 9.28
C GLY A 379 -9.07 -5.58 8.61
N GLN A 380 -9.31 -6.25 7.50
CA GLN A 380 -8.30 -7.13 6.90
C GLN A 380 -7.35 -6.37 5.96
N GLU A 381 -6.04 -6.60 6.17
CA GLU A 381 -4.94 -6.13 5.32
C GLU A 381 -4.79 -4.60 5.29
N PRO A 382 -4.41 -3.99 6.44
CA PRO A 382 -4.24 -2.54 6.52
C PRO A 382 -3.06 -2.07 5.66
N GLN A 383 -3.33 -1.12 4.77
CA GLN A 383 -2.35 -0.51 3.88
C GLN A 383 -1.93 0.88 4.37
N ALA A 384 -2.86 1.82 4.46
CA ALA A 384 -2.59 3.13 5.01
C ALA A 384 -3.10 3.26 6.44
N VAL A 385 -2.43 4.13 7.20
CA VAL A 385 -2.87 4.61 8.52
C VAL A 385 -2.88 6.12 8.51
N VAL A 386 -3.89 6.76 9.07
CA VAL A 386 -3.91 8.21 9.29
C VAL A 386 -4.46 8.56 10.67
N TYR A 387 -3.76 9.42 11.40
CA TYR A 387 -4.24 10.04 12.62
C TYR A 387 -5.00 11.33 12.31
N ALA A 388 -6.22 11.44 12.79
CA ALA A 388 -7.13 12.54 12.54
C ALA A 388 -7.48 13.26 13.85
N PRO A 389 -6.77 14.36 14.20
CA PRO A 389 -7.03 15.08 15.43
C PRO A 389 -8.38 15.80 15.38
N LEU A 390 -9.14 15.69 16.48
CA LEU A 390 -10.45 16.32 16.64
C LEU A 390 -11.42 16.01 15.47
N ALA A 391 -11.36 14.78 14.95
CA ALA A 391 -12.09 14.35 13.77
C ALA A 391 -13.60 14.22 14.01
N ALA A 392 -14.00 13.79 15.21
CA ALA A 392 -15.40 13.44 15.49
C ALA A 392 -15.77 13.79 16.94
N PRO A 393 -17.07 13.86 17.28
CA PRO A 393 -17.50 13.90 18.67
C PRO A 393 -16.97 12.70 19.45
N ALA A 394 -16.63 12.92 20.73
CA ALA A 394 -16.09 11.87 21.58
C ALA A 394 -17.07 10.67 21.67
N GLY A 395 -16.54 9.45 21.49
CA GLY A 395 -17.31 8.22 21.53
C GLY A 395 -18.30 8.00 20.38
N SER A 396 -18.31 8.88 19.35
CA SER A 396 -19.18 8.68 18.18
C SER A 396 -18.76 7.45 17.38
N ALA A 397 -19.70 6.51 17.20
CA ALA A 397 -19.59 5.32 16.35
C ALA A 397 -20.77 5.23 15.37
N ALA A 398 -21.35 6.39 15.00
CA ALA A 398 -22.48 6.44 14.11
C ALA A 398 -22.16 5.80 12.74
N HIS A 399 -23.07 4.98 12.22
CA HIS A 399 -22.99 4.31 10.92
C HIS A 399 -21.77 3.37 10.74
N LEU A 400 -21.14 2.92 11.83
CA LEU A 400 -20.11 1.90 11.77
C LEU A 400 -20.73 0.50 11.80
N GLY A 401 -20.15 -0.39 11.02
CA GLY A 401 -20.40 -1.83 11.02
C GLY A 401 -19.26 -2.62 11.66
N SER A 402 -19.20 -3.91 11.33
CA SER A 402 -18.16 -4.84 11.82
C SER A 402 -17.52 -5.67 10.72
N GLN A 403 -17.73 -5.31 9.44
CA GLN A 403 -17.13 -6.05 8.32
C GLN A 403 -15.62 -6.16 8.47
N GLY A 404 -15.08 -7.37 8.37
CA GLY A 404 -13.65 -7.67 8.47
C GLY A 404 -13.10 -7.77 9.90
N LEU A 405 -13.86 -7.41 10.95
CA LEU A 405 -13.32 -7.42 12.33
C LEU A 405 -13.25 -8.80 12.96
N ASP A 406 -14.12 -9.73 12.57
CA ASP A 406 -14.22 -11.07 13.14
C ASP A 406 -13.37 -12.12 12.37
N GLU A 407 -12.70 -11.70 11.30
CA GLU A 407 -12.05 -12.58 10.32
C GLU A 407 -10.58 -12.25 10.17
N GLN A 408 -9.82 -12.40 11.25
CA GLN A 408 -8.41 -12.03 11.32
C GLN A 408 -7.49 -12.96 10.52
N ALA A 409 -6.43 -12.38 9.94
CA ALA A 409 -5.35 -13.11 9.32
C ALA A 409 -4.67 -14.07 10.30
N ARG A 410 -4.26 -15.21 9.78
CA ARG A 410 -3.39 -16.16 10.49
C ARG A 410 -2.18 -16.48 9.64
N ASN A 411 -1.00 -16.34 10.21
CA ASN A 411 0.24 -16.79 9.58
C ASN A 411 0.42 -18.26 9.89
N VAL A 412 0.66 -19.06 8.87
CA VAL A 412 0.77 -20.51 9.01
C VAL A 412 2.22 -20.95 8.80
N PRO A 413 2.68 -22.00 9.54
CA PRO A 413 4.03 -22.54 9.37
C PRO A 413 4.29 -22.94 7.93
N THR A 414 5.49 -22.66 7.44
CA THR A 414 5.90 -22.98 6.07
C THR A 414 7.11 -23.89 6.05
N THR A 415 7.28 -24.64 4.96
CA THR A 415 8.42 -25.55 4.75
C THR A 415 8.97 -25.38 3.34
N LEU A 416 10.25 -25.13 3.24
CA LEU A 416 11.00 -24.98 1.98
C LEU A 416 11.20 -26.36 1.29
N PRO A 417 11.58 -26.40 0.00
CA PRO A 417 11.74 -27.65 -0.75
C PRO A 417 12.78 -28.63 -0.18
N ASP A 418 13.75 -28.16 0.58
CA ASP A 418 14.76 -28.98 1.25
C ASP A 418 14.32 -29.48 2.65
N GLY A 419 13.08 -29.19 3.04
CA GLY A 419 12.54 -29.59 4.34
C GLY A 419 12.86 -28.65 5.49
N THR A 420 13.61 -27.56 5.26
CA THR A 420 13.83 -26.54 6.29
C THR A 420 12.57 -25.72 6.51
N ALA A 421 12.38 -25.22 7.73
CA ALA A 421 11.29 -24.27 8.02
C ALA A 421 11.47 -23.03 7.16
N GLY A 422 10.36 -22.56 6.55
CA GLY A 422 10.28 -21.23 6.02
C GLY A 422 10.01 -20.32 7.22
N GLU A 423 10.88 -19.38 7.44
CA GLU A 423 10.70 -18.37 8.48
C GLU A 423 10.34 -17.04 7.82
N THR A 424 9.98 -16.07 8.66
CA THR A 424 9.88 -14.65 8.30
C THR A 424 11.01 -14.23 7.35
N LEU A 425 10.77 -13.26 6.50
CA LEU A 425 11.69 -12.77 5.45
C LEU A 425 13.01 -12.20 6.01
N ASP A 426 13.68 -12.96 6.87
CA ASP A 426 14.98 -12.58 7.45
C ASP A 426 16.04 -12.43 6.34
N PRO A 427 16.56 -11.22 6.10
CA PRO A 427 17.55 -10.98 5.04
C PRO A 427 18.90 -11.68 5.33
N VAL A 428 19.19 -12.01 6.58
CA VAL A 428 20.46 -12.66 6.98
C VAL A 428 20.44 -14.14 6.61
N LYS A 429 19.28 -14.79 6.60
CA LYS A 429 19.16 -16.22 6.28
C LYS A 429 18.98 -16.50 4.79
N GLY A 430 18.78 -15.49 3.97
CA GLY A 430 18.83 -15.55 2.51
C GLY A 430 17.67 -16.27 1.82
N ARG A 431 16.89 -17.11 2.52
CA ARG A 431 15.73 -17.81 1.97
C ARG A 431 14.56 -17.75 2.93
N ALA A 432 13.40 -17.36 2.42
CA ALA A 432 12.18 -17.30 3.22
C ALA A 432 10.96 -17.72 2.41
N LEU A 433 9.95 -18.19 3.09
CA LEU A 433 8.60 -18.42 2.61
C LEU A 433 7.64 -18.04 3.70
N GLU A 434 6.81 -17.06 3.45
CA GLU A 434 5.69 -16.68 4.31
C GLU A 434 4.38 -17.12 3.71
N ALA A 435 3.42 -17.45 4.56
CA ALA A 435 2.06 -17.79 4.18
C ALA A 435 1.06 -17.16 5.15
N THR A 436 0.24 -16.26 4.66
CA THR A 436 -0.85 -15.63 5.39
C THR A 436 -2.17 -16.12 4.82
N VAL A 437 -3.09 -16.50 5.68
CA VAL A 437 -4.42 -17.00 5.32
C VAL A 437 -5.47 -16.09 5.94
N ARG A 438 -6.37 -15.56 5.10
CA ARG A 438 -7.50 -14.73 5.50
C ARG A 438 -8.81 -15.33 5.06
N PRO A 439 -9.82 -15.44 5.93
CA PRO A 439 -11.17 -15.75 5.51
C PRO A 439 -11.71 -14.63 4.61
N VAL A 440 -12.29 -14.99 3.48
CA VAL A 440 -12.96 -14.07 2.55
C VAL A 440 -14.29 -14.70 2.16
N ASN A 441 -15.32 -14.40 2.92
CA ASN A 441 -16.72 -14.75 2.70
C ASN A 441 -16.97 -16.10 1.96
N GLY A 442 -16.67 -17.21 2.65
CA GLY A 442 -16.89 -18.57 2.17
C GLY A 442 -15.68 -19.26 1.54
N LEU A 443 -14.56 -18.56 1.37
CA LEU A 443 -13.26 -19.10 1.00
C LEU A 443 -12.18 -18.49 1.87
N ASP A 444 -10.99 -19.05 1.81
CA ASP A 444 -9.78 -18.44 2.35
C ASP A 444 -8.92 -17.88 1.21
N MET A 445 -8.45 -16.66 1.37
CA MET A 445 -7.37 -16.09 0.57
C MET A 445 -6.04 -16.50 1.19
N ILE A 446 -5.20 -17.13 0.41
CA ILE A 446 -3.86 -17.58 0.80
C ILE A 446 -2.86 -16.70 0.08
N GLN A 447 -2.12 -15.89 0.83
CA GLN A 447 -1.05 -15.05 0.32
C GLN A 447 0.28 -15.73 0.61
N LEU A 448 1.09 -15.96 -0.43
CA LEU A 448 2.43 -16.51 -0.32
C LEU A 448 3.44 -15.47 -0.79
N GLN A 449 4.53 -15.33 -0.05
CA GLN A 449 5.67 -14.52 -0.43
C GLN A 449 6.95 -15.33 -0.24
N ALA A 450 7.84 -15.33 -1.23
CA ALA A 450 9.06 -16.10 -1.18
C ALA A 450 10.27 -15.29 -1.63
N ARG A 451 11.41 -15.54 -1.00
CA ARG A 451 12.70 -14.91 -1.34
C ARG A 451 13.84 -15.93 -1.31
N GLY A 452 14.88 -15.64 -2.09
CA GLY A 452 16.12 -16.41 -2.10
C GLY A 452 15.96 -17.87 -2.48
N LEU A 453 14.87 -18.25 -3.14
CA LEU A 453 14.66 -19.56 -3.74
C LEU A 453 15.52 -19.70 -5.01
N LYS A 454 15.53 -20.88 -5.63
CA LYS A 454 16.25 -21.05 -6.90
C LYS A 454 15.63 -20.16 -7.98
N PRO A 455 16.43 -19.30 -8.64
CA PRO A 455 15.93 -18.41 -9.70
C PRO A 455 15.25 -19.14 -10.85
N LYS A 456 14.28 -18.48 -11.49
CA LYS A 456 13.56 -18.95 -12.67
C LYS A 456 13.06 -20.39 -12.54
N THR A 457 12.60 -20.75 -11.34
CA THR A 457 12.18 -22.11 -11.01
C THR A 457 10.71 -22.10 -10.63
N THR A 458 9.95 -23.05 -11.19
CA THR A 458 8.54 -23.22 -10.84
C THR A 458 8.40 -24.08 -9.60
N TYR A 459 7.61 -23.61 -8.66
CA TYR A 459 7.26 -24.30 -7.43
C TYR A 459 5.78 -24.63 -7.37
N GLN A 460 5.44 -25.69 -6.66
CA GLN A 460 4.08 -26.04 -6.27
C GLN A 460 3.97 -25.91 -4.76
N ALA A 461 3.03 -25.09 -4.30
CA ALA A 461 2.66 -25.00 -2.90
C ALA A 461 1.59 -26.06 -2.57
N PHE A 462 1.73 -26.69 -1.42
CA PHE A 462 0.81 -27.66 -0.87
C PHE A 462 0.40 -27.26 0.54
N SER A 463 -0.90 -27.32 0.83
CA SER A 463 -1.39 -27.29 2.20
C SER A 463 -1.27 -28.69 2.83
N ALA A 464 -1.02 -28.74 4.13
CA ALA A 464 -1.07 -29.98 4.91
C ALA A 464 -2.14 -29.85 5.99
N GLY A 465 -3.15 -30.72 5.96
CA GLY A 465 -4.19 -30.83 6.96
C GLY A 465 -3.73 -31.49 8.26
N ALA A 466 -4.63 -31.57 9.24
CA ALA A 466 -4.37 -32.23 10.53
C ALA A 466 -4.05 -33.73 10.39
N ASP A 467 -4.56 -34.35 9.35
CA ASP A 467 -4.34 -35.76 9.02
C ASP A 467 -3.05 -36.01 8.22
N GLY A 468 -2.25 -34.97 7.97
CA GLY A 468 -1.01 -35.03 7.18
C GLY A 468 -1.21 -35.11 5.67
N ARG A 469 -2.45 -35.13 5.19
CA ARG A 469 -2.73 -35.12 3.74
C ARG A 469 -2.32 -33.78 3.15
N LYS A 470 -1.73 -33.83 1.96
CA LYS A 470 -1.30 -32.65 1.20
C LYS A 470 -2.28 -32.38 0.06
N ALA A 471 -2.73 -31.15 -0.04
CA ALA A 471 -3.51 -30.67 -1.19
C ALA A 471 -2.72 -29.58 -1.93
N ALA A 472 -2.74 -29.59 -3.26
CA ALA A 472 -2.11 -28.57 -4.06
C ALA A 472 -2.89 -27.25 -3.89
N VAL A 473 -2.18 -26.15 -3.61
CA VAL A 473 -2.75 -24.80 -3.44
C VAL A 473 -2.53 -23.99 -4.71
N VAL A 474 -1.27 -23.69 -5.04
CA VAL A 474 -0.92 -22.83 -6.18
C VAL A 474 0.45 -23.22 -6.73
N SER A 475 0.66 -22.98 -8.02
CA SER A 475 1.99 -23.03 -8.65
C SER A 475 2.43 -21.63 -8.99
N PHE A 476 3.69 -21.30 -8.72
CA PHE A 476 4.28 -20.02 -9.07
C PHE A 476 5.73 -20.20 -9.54
N SER A 477 6.26 -19.18 -10.23
CA SER A 477 7.67 -19.17 -10.65
C SER A 477 8.39 -17.99 -10.00
N THR A 478 9.64 -18.24 -9.62
CA THR A 478 10.51 -17.18 -9.10
C THR A 478 11.11 -16.35 -10.22
N ASP A 479 11.42 -15.11 -9.92
CA ASP A 479 12.14 -14.17 -10.78
C ASP A 479 13.63 -14.57 -10.98
N ALA A 480 14.40 -13.67 -11.61
CA ALA A 480 15.83 -13.86 -11.83
C ALA A 480 16.66 -13.85 -10.53
N ASN A 481 16.10 -13.34 -9.44
CA ASN A 481 16.74 -13.25 -8.12
C ASN A 481 16.27 -14.36 -7.17
N GLY A 482 15.34 -15.20 -7.60
CA GLY A 482 14.77 -16.26 -6.77
C GLY A 482 13.61 -15.79 -5.89
N ASN A 483 12.99 -14.67 -6.21
CA ASN A 483 11.91 -14.10 -5.42
C ASN A 483 10.55 -14.33 -6.09
N ALA A 484 9.50 -14.43 -5.26
CA ALA A 484 8.10 -14.34 -5.62
C ALA A 484 7.43 -13.38 -4.63
N PRO A 485 7.24 -12.10 -5.01
CA PRO A 485 6.85 -11.05 -4.07
C PRO A 485 5.44 -11.25 -3.51
N MET A 486 4.49 -11.66 -4.34
CA MET A 486 3.13 -11.96 -3.91
C MET A 486 2.54 -13.04 -4.81
N VAL A 487 1.98 -14.07 -4.21
CA VAL A 487 1.24 -15.14 -4.90
C VAL A 487 -0.08 -15.33 -4.17
N LEU A 488 -1.19 -15.15 -4.85
CA LEU A 488 -2.53 -15.30 -4.30
C LEU A 488 -3.17 -16.63 -4.75
N ALA A 489 -3.85 -17.27 -3.82
CA ALA A 489 -4.72 -18.41 -4.10
C ALA A 489 -5.99 -18.32 -3.25
N PHE A 490 -7.09 -18.81 -3.78
CA PHE A 490 -8.36 -18.91 -3.08
C PHE A 490 -8.78 -20.35 -2.97
N SER A 491 -9.06 -20.82 -1.75
CA SER A 491 -9.40 -22.21 -1.46
C SER A 491 -10.15 -22.30 -0.14
N ALA A 492 -10.89 -23.36 0.07
CA ALA A 492 -11.27 -23.77 1.43
C ALA A 492 -10.00 -24.32 2.11
N PHE A 493 -9.36 -23.53 2.94
CA PHE A 493 -8.10 -23.87 3.58
C PHE A 493 -8.33 -24.41 5.00
N ASP A 494 -8.36 -25.71 5.13
CA ASP A 494 -8.39 -26.42 6.41
C ASP A 494 -6.98 -26.82 6.92
N GLY A 495 -5.95 -26.43 6.18
CA GLY A 495 -4.56 -26.76 6.44
C GLY A 495 -3.96 -26.06 7.66
N ARG A 496 -2.90 -26.67 8.22
CA ARG A 496 -2.12 -26.14 9.34
C ARG A 496 -0.77 -25.57 8.93
N SER A 497 -0.33 -25.89 7.70
CA SER A 497 0.96 -25.45 7.17
C SER A 497 0.97 -25.46 5.64
N ILE A 498 1.92 -24.73 5.07
CA ILE A 498 2.22 -24.72 3.63
C ILE A 498 3.62 -25.30 3.40
N SER A 499 3.77 -26.19 2.42
CA SER A 499 5.09 -26.68 1.98
C SER A 499 5.29 -26.46 0.49
N LEU A 500 6.54 -26.19 0.06
CA LEU A 500 6.90 -26.08 -1.34
C LEU A 500 7.56 -27.35 -1.85
N ALA A 501 7.32 -27.64 -3.13
CA ALA A 501 8.13 -28.58 -3.91
C ALA A 501 8.47 -27.99 -5.26
N VAL A 502 9.65 -28.32 -5.81
CA VAL A 502 10.00 -27.94 -7.18
C VAL A 502 9.08 -28.71 -8.14
N LYS A 503 8.41 -27.98 -9.03
CA LYS A 503 7.56 -28.57 -10.05
C LYS A 503 8.43 -29.08 -11.20
N ASN A 504 8.63 -30.39 -11.31
CA ASN A 504 9.37 -30.98 -12.41
C ASN A 504 8.60 -30.80 -13.73
N ALA A 505 9.30 -30.42 -14.80
CA ALA A 505 8.73 -30.15 -16.12
C ALA A 505 8.04 -31.35 -16.82
N GLY A 506 7.92 -32.50 -16.15
CA GLY A 506 7.45 -33.75 -16.74
C GLY A 506 6.00 -34.16 -16.41
N VAL A 507 5.25 -33.38 -15.63
CA VAL A 507 3.86 -33.72 -15.25
C VAL A 507 2.93 -32.53 -15.48
N ALA A 508 2.75 -32.16 -16.74
CA ALA A 508 1.59 -31.37 -17.13
C ALA A 508 0.36 -32.32 -17.24
N LYS A 509 -0.21 -32.72 -16.13
CA LYS A 509 -1.63 -33.07 -16.13
C LYS A 509 -2.39 -31.77 -15.99
N ALA A 510 -3.03 -31.36 -17.08
CA ALA A 510 -4.05 -30.32 -17.05
C ALA A 510 -5.04 -30.68 -15.94
N THR A 511 -5.02 -29.90 -14.89
CA THR A 511 -6.07 -29.96 -13.88
C THR A 511 -7.26 -29.24 -14.50
N SER A 512 -8.22 -30.03 -15.01
CA SER A 512 -9.51 -29.50 -15.42
C SER A 512 -10.14 -28.81 -14.22
N PHE A 513 -10.55 -27.56 -14.39
CA PHE A 513 -11.37 -26.84 -13.43
C PHE A 513 -12.71 -27.58 -13.30
N GLN A 514 -12.94 -28.23 -12.18
CA GLN A 514 -14.28 -28.62 -11.79
C GLN A 514 -14.75 -27.64 -10.71
N LEU A 515 -15.64 -26.74 -11.09
CA LEU A 515 -16.53 -26.07 -10.16
C LEU A 515 -17.47 -27.13 -9.56
N ASN A 516 -17.05 -27.76 -8.49
CA ASN A 516 -17.96 -28.60 -7.73
C ASN A 516 -18.90 -27.69 -6.94
N ARG A 517 -20.20 -27.89 -7.20
CA ARG A 517 -21.29 -27.25 -6.48
C ARG A 517 -21.04 -27.37 -4.98
N MET A 518 -21.15 -26.22 -4.29
CA MET A 518 -21.21 -26.17 -2.84
C MET A 518 -22.40 -27.01 -2.35
N HIS A 519 -22.12 -28.19 -1.85
CA HIS A 519 -22.97 -28.91 -0.92
C HIS A 519 -22.03 -29.49 0.15
N SER A 520 -22.38 -29.21 1.39
CA SER A 520 -21.76 -29.66 2.64
C SER A 520 -20.95 -30.94 2.54
N GLY A 521 -19.62 -30.86 2.71
CA GLY A 521 -18.73 -32.00 2.83
C GLY A 521 -17.61 -32.03 1.79
N SER A 522 -16.41 -31.66 2.21
CA SER A 522 -15.12 -31.84 1.55
C SER A 522 -15.02 -31.36 0.09
N ALA A 523 -14.68 -30.10 -0.10
CA ALA A 523 -14.26 -29.58 -1.40
C ALA A 523 -12.72 -29.54 -1.50
N ASN A 524 -12.15 -30.45 -2.30
CA ASN A 524 -10.77 -30.40 -2.74
C ASN A 524 -10.70 -29.70 -4.11
N GLY A 525 -10.36 -28.44 -4.16
CA GLY A 525 -10.15 -27.72 -5.41
C GLY A 525 -9.70 -26.28 -5.17
N ALA A 526 -8.42 -25.99 -5.43
CA ALA A 526 -7.90 -24.63 -5.42
C ALA A 526 -8.24 -23.93 -6.73
N VAL A 527 -8.81 -22.72 -6.67
CA VAL A 527 -8.96 -21.80 -7.80
C VAL A 527 -7.73 -20.89 -7.79
N THR A 528 -6.93 -20.94 -8.85
CA THR A 528 -5.76 -20.08 -8.99
C THR A 528 -6.11 -18.92 -9.91
N ALA A 529 -6.08 -17.71 -9.40
CA ALA A 529 -6.19 -16.49 -10.19
C ALA A 529 -4.78 -15.92 -10.44
N THR A 530 -4.04 -16.54 -11.36
CA THR A 530 -2.65 -16.13 -11.64
C THR A 530 -2.53 -14.90 -12.54
N ASP A 531 -3.62 -14.44 -13.18
CA ASP A 531 -3.51 -13.38 -14.21
C ASP A 531 -4.41 -12.16 -13.98
N LEU A 532 -5.22 -12.11 -12.93
CA LEU A 532 -6.23 -11.05 -12.77
C LEU A 532 -5.91 -9.99 -11.71
N LEU A 533 -4.96 -10.23 -10.82
CA LEU A 533 -4.64 -9.30 -9.74
C LEU A 533 -3.12 -9.15 -9.57
N TYR A 534 -2.41 -8.89 -10.65
CA TYR A 534 -1.07 -8.32 -10.52
C TYR A 534 -1.21 -6.84 -10.22
N CYS A 535 -1.60 -6.53 -9.02
CA CYS A 535 -1.28 -5.25 -8.44
C CYS A 535 0.15 -5.37 -7.89
N ASP A 536 1.15 -5.04 -8.69
CA ASP A 536 2.55 -4.81 -8.28
C ASP A 536 2.60 -3.61 -7.30
N CYS A 537 1.50 -3.35 -6.65
CA CYS A 537 1.21 -2.13 -5.90
C CYS A 537 1.36 -2.32 -4.39
N CYS A 538 1.49 -3.55 -3.90
CA CYS A 538 1.71 -3.80 -2.47
C CYS A 538 3.17 -3.92 -2.11
#